data_64831cc267368fe05f4d2691d48fff51
#
_entry.id   64831cc267368fe05f4d2691d48fff51
#
_cell.length_a   1.000
_cell.length_b   1.000
_cell.length_c   1.000
_cell.angle_alpha   90.00
_cell.angle_beta   90.00
_cell.angle_gamma   90.00
#
_symmetry.space_group_name_H-M   'P 1'
#
loop_
_entity.id
_entity.type
_entity.pdbx_description
1 polymer ?
#
loop_
_entity_poly.entity_id
_entity_poly.type
_entity_poly.pdbx_seq_one_letter_code
_entity_poly.pdbx_strand_id
1 'polypeptide(L)'
;TGRAGRDGEPADAWMLYGLGDVVQRRQMIDSGEAEDGRKRLERSKLDAMLGYCELDACRRQPLLRYFGEELGEACGNCDNCLWPPDTDDATEAARQALSAVYRTGQRFGVSYLVDHLMGKVFVEHLSHLKQVRIRNKLKKRLRETM
;
A
#
# COMPACT_ATOMS: atom_id res chain seq x y z
N THR A 1 -5.02 18.85 -15.59
CA THR A 1 -6.10 18.81 -14.59
C THR A 1 -6.27 20.15 -13.86
N GLY A 2 -5.23 20.83 -13.39
CA GLY A 2 -5.34 22.05 -12.58
C GLY A 2 -5.96 23.28 -13.26
N ARG A 3 -6.59 23.13 -14.43
CA ARG A 3 -7.30 24.20 -15.14
C ARG A 3 -8.79 23.92 -15.36
N ALA A 4 -9.24 22.69 -15.09
CA ALA A 4 -10.64 22.32 -15.19
C ALA A 4 -11.43 22.85 -13.98
N GLY A 5 -12.70 23.18 -14.19
CA GLY A 5 -13.62 23.68 -13.15
C GLY A 5 -13.39 25.12 -12.69
N ARG A 6 -12.57 25.92 -13.40
CA ARG A 6 -12.32 27.33 -13.06
C ARG A 6 -13.43 28.28 -13.50
N ASP A 7 -14.24 27.83 -14.42
CA ASP A 7 -15.44 28.48 -14.96
C ASP A 7 -16.70 28.19 -14.12
N GLY A 8 -16.58 27.40 -13.05
CA GLY A 8 -17.68 26.97 -12.20
C GLY A 8 -18.43 25.74 -12.73
N GLU A 9 -18.04 25.23 -13.92
CA GLU A 9 -18.64 24.02 -14.48
C GLU A 9 -18.10 22.75 -13.79
N PRO A 10 -18.89 21.67 -13.74
CA PRO A 10 -18.44 20.39 -13.21
C PRO A 10 -17.21 19.87 -13.94
N ALA A 11 -16.24 19.35 -13.22
CA ALA A 11 -15.03 18.79 -13.79
C ALA A 11 -14.55 17.56 -13.02
N ASP A 12 -14.24 16.51 -13.78
CA ASP A 12 -13.70 15.27 -13.24
C ASP A 12 -12.19 15.16 -13.45
N ALA A 13 -11.48 14.64 -12.46
CA ALA A 13 -10.07 14.33 -12.56
C ALA A 13 -9.87 12.82 -12.45
N TRP A 14 -9.37 12.24 -13.53
CA TRP A 14 -9.10 10.82 -13.61
C TRP A 14 -7.60 10.54 -13.58
N MET A 15 -7.20 9.52 -12.84
CA MET A 15 -5.84 9.01 -12.86
C MET A 15 -5.87 7.49 -12.97
N LEU A 16 -5.05 6.97 -13.88
CA LEU A 16 -4.80 5.55 -14.02
C LEU A 16 -3.30 5.30 -13.81
N TYR A 17 -2.94 4.30 -13.03
CA TYR A 17 -1.56 3.89 -12.84
C TYR A 17 -1.47 2.37 -12.60
N GLY A 18 -0.28 1.82 -12.85
CA GLY A 18 0.04 0.44 -12.57
C GLY A 18 1.37 0.29 -11.85
N LEU A 19 1.65 -0.90 -11.36
CA LEU A 19 2.92 -1.18 -10.66
C LEU A 19 4.14 -0.90 -11.54
N GLY A 20 4.03 -1.11 -12.87
CA GLY A 20 5.08 -0.79 -13.84
C GLY A 20 5.44 0.69 -13.83
N ASP A 21 4.44 1.59 -13.78
CA ASP A 21 4.65 3.04 -13.74
C ASP A 21 5.38 3.46 -12.46
N VAL A 22 5.03 2.84 -11.34
CA VAL A 22 5.69 3.08 -10.04
C VAL A 22 7.16 2.69 -10.10
N VAL A 23 7.46 1.50 -10.63
CA VAL A 23 8.84 0.99 -10.78
C VAL A 23 9.63 1.93 -11.68
N GLN A 24 9.09 2.28 -12.86
CA GLN A 24 9.73 3.18 -13.80
C GLN A 24 10.01 4.56 -13.18
N ARG A 25 9.03 5.12 -12.45
CA ARG A 25 9.19 6.42 -11.79
C ARG A 25 10.26 6.39 -10.70
N ARG A 26 10.32 5.33 -9.90
CA ARG A 26 11.39 5.15 -8.91
C ARG A 26 12.77 5.05 -9.57
N GLN A 27 12.89 4.29 -10.65
CA GLN A 27 14.14 4.21 -11.41
C GLN A 27 14.57 5.56 -11.95
N MET A 28 13.66 6.38 -12.50
CA MET A 28 13.96 7.73 -12.95
C MET A 28 14.48 8.63 -11.84
N ILE A 29 13.88 8.55 -10.64
CA ILE A 29 14.34 9.32 -9.47
C ILE A 29 15.77 8.86 -9.08
N ASP A 30 16.00 7.56 -9.06
CA ASP A 30 17.26 6.98 -8.61
C ASP A 30 18.42 7.24 -9.58
N SER A 31 18.16 7.16 -10.90
CA SER A 31 19.14 7.38 -11.95
C SER A 31 19.42 8.87 -12.25
N GLY A 32 18.58 9.77 -11.74
CA GLY A 32 18.77 11.21 -11.96
C GLY A 32 20.04 11.75 -11.29
N GLU A 33 20.56 12.86 -11.80
CA GLU A 33 21.78 13.54 -11.28
C GLU A 33 21.53 14.39 -10.01
N ALA A 34 20.29 14.41 -9.51
CA ALA A 34 19.94 15.20 -8.34
C ALA A 34 20.65 14.71 -7.07
N GLU A 35 20.91 15.62 -6.14
CA GLU A 35 21.46 15.31 -4.81
C GLU A 35 20.55 14.37 -4.02
N ASP A 36 21.12 13.59 -3.11
CA ASP A 36 20.40 12.59 -2.30
C ASP A 36 19.23 13.17 -1.51
N GLY A 37 19.35 14.42 -1.04
CA GLY A 37 18.27 15.12 -0.34
C GLY A 37 17.05 15.32 -1.23
N ARG A 38 17.27 15.73 -2.48
CA ARG A 38 16.22 15.92 -3.48
C ARG A 38 15.59 14.58 -3.90
N LYS A 39 16.41 13.55 -4.13
CA LYS A 39 15.91 12.20 -4.44
C LYS A 39 15.00 11.67 -3.32
N ARG A 40 15.38 11.87 -2.06
CA ARG A 40 14.53 11.49 -0.91
C ARG A 40 13.20 12.23 -0.91
N LEU A 41 13.21 13.53 -1.18
CA LEU A 41 12.00 14.33 -1.27
C LEU A 41 11.09 13.86 -2.41
N GLU A 42 11.64 13.55 -3.58
CA GLU A 42 10.87 13.06 -4.72
C GLU A 42 10.29 11.67 -4.47
N ARG A 43 11.03 10.77 -3.82
CA ARG A 43 10.48 9.47 -3.37
C ARG A 43 9.33 9.66 -2.38
N SER A 44 9.49 10.54 -1.38
CA SER A 44 8.44 10.83 -0.41
C SER A 44 7.17 11.38 -1.08
N LYS A 45 7.30 12.24 -2.09
CA LYS A 45 6.15 12.75 -2.87
C LYS A 45 5.48 11.64 -3.69
N LEU A 46 6.27 10.74 -4.29
CA LEU A 46 5.74 9.58 -5.00
C LEU A 46 4.98 8.66 -4.04
N ASP A 47 5.55 8.35 -2.89
CA ASP A 47 4.91 7.50 -1.89
C ASP A 47 3.63 8.16 -1.33
N ALA A 48 3.61 9.47 -1.12
CA ALA A 48 2.40 10.21 -0.75
C ALA A 48 1.31 10.13 -1.83
N MET A 49 1.68 10.23 -3.11
CA MET A 49 0.75 10.08 -4.22
C MET A 49 0.18 8.66 -4.29
N LEU A 50 1.01 7.64 -4.11
CA LEU A 50 0.57 6.25 -4.08
C LEU A 50 -0.39 6.00 -2.91
N GLY A 51 -0.04 6.46 -1.71
CA GLY A 51 -0.94 6.37 -0.57
C GLY A 51 -2.27 7.08 -0.80
N TYR A 52 -2.25 8.22 -1.49
CA TYR A 52 -3.48 8.91 -1.90
C TYR A 52 -4.34 8.08 -2.88
N CYS A 53 -3.71 7.37 -3.81
CA CYS A 53 -4.42 6.51 -4.77
C CYS A 53 -5.07 5.29 -4.11
N GLU A 54 -4.44 4.76 -3.07
CA GLU A 54 -4.86 3.56 -2.34
C GLU A 54 -5.85 3.83 -1.18
N LEU A 55 -6.29 5.09 -1.03
CA LEU A 55 -7.27 5.44 0.01
C LEU A 55 -8.61 4.76 -0.20
N ASP A 56 -9.18 4.27 0.88
CA ASP A 56 -10.56 3.78 1.00
C ASP A 56 -11.54 4.85 1.53
N ALA A 57 -11.02 5.90 2.15
CA ALA A 57 -11.77 7.03 2.69
C ALA A 57 -11.89 8.20 1.71
N CYS A 58 -12.59 9.26 2.12
CA CYS A 58 -12.78 10.47 1.32
C CYS A 58 -11.45 11.04 0.79
N ARG A 59 -11.30 11.17 -0.52
CA ARG A 59 -10.08 11.68 -1.14
C ARG A 59 -9.81 13.15 -0.90
N ARG A 60 -10.84 13.98 -0.74
CA ARG A 60 -10.65 15.42 -0.48
C ARG A 60 -10.06 15.73 0.88
N GLN A 61 -10.40 14.96 1.90
CA GLN A 61 -9.88 15.22 3.25
C GLN A 61 -8.34 15.19 3.31
N PRO A 62 -7.63 14.11 2.88
CA PRO A 62 -6.16 14.11 2.91
C PRO A 62 -5.55 15.07 1.89
N LEU A 63 -6.22 15.33 0.77
CA LEU A 63 -5.73 16.30 -0.22
C LEU A 63 -5.73 17.72 0.36
N LEU A 64 -6.81 18.16 0.98
CA LEU A 64 -6.90 19.49 1.61
C LEU A 64 -5.93 19.60 2.80
N ARG A 65 -5.85 18.55 3.62
CA ARG A 65 -4.88 18.48 4.73
C ARG A 65 -3.43 18.64 4.25
N TYR A 66 -3.08 18.07 3.11
CA TYR A 66 -1.75 18.24 2.51
C TYR A 66 -1.44 19.71 2.19
N PHE A 67 -2.45 20.53 1.88
CA PHE A 67 -2.32 21.96 1.63
C PHE A 67 -2.62 22.82 2.87
N GLY A 68 -2.78 22.22 4.05
CA GLY A 68 -3.00 22.93 5.31
C GLY A 68 -4.45 23.30 5.60
N GLU A 69 -5.40 22.73 4.83
CA GLU A 69 -6.84 22.93 5.06
C GLU A 69 -7.46 21.66 5.67
N GLU A 70 -8.46 21.84 6.54
CA GLU A 70 -9.20 20.73 7.13
C GLU A 70 -10.63 20.69 6.63
N LEU A 71 -11.05 19.54 6.16
CA LEU A 71 -12.42 19.23 5.83
C LEU A 71 -12.99 18.33 6.93
N GLY A 72 -13.93 18.84 7.74
CA GLY A 72 -14.47 18.11 8.90
C GLY A 72 -15.27 16.86 8.52
N GLU A 73 -16.03 16.92 7.43
CA GLU A 73 -16.85 15.81 6.94
C GLU A 73 -16.38 15.31 5.58
N ALA A 74 -16.84 14.11 5.20
CA ALA A 74 -16.59 13.56 3.87
C ALA A 74 -17.25 14.43 2.78
N CYS A 75 -16.59 14.59 1.63
CA CYS A 75 -17.03 15.52 0.60
C CYS A 75 -18.31 15.12 -0.15
N GLY A 76 -18.73 13.86 -0.05
CA GLY A 76 -19.94 13.34 -0.68
C GLY A 76 -19.91 13.22 -2.22
N ASN A 77 -18.81 13.60 -2.89
CA ASN A 77 -18.76 13.60 -4.36
C ASN A 77 -17.44 13.09 -4.98
N CYS A 78 -16.50 12.54 -4.21
CA CYS A 78 -15.39 11.78 -4.78
C CYS A 78 -15.80 10.32 -5.00
N ASP A 79 -15.02 9.59 -5.76
CA ASP A 79 -15.24 8.17 -6.04
C ASP A 79 -15.47 7.33 -4.77
N ASN A 80 -14.60 7.46 -3.77
CA ASN A 80 -14.73 6.72 -2.51
C ASN A 80 -15.98 7.13 -1.67
N CYS A 81 -16.50 8.35 -1.84
CA CYS A 81 -17.73 8.75 -1.19
C CYS A 81 -18.98 8.25 -1.92
N LEU A 82 -18.93 8.21 -3.26
CA LEU A 82 -20.05 7.78 -4.10
C LEU A 82 -20.13 6.26 -4.22
N TRP A 83 -18.97 5.61 -4.31
CA TRP A 83 -18.81 4.15 -4.43
C TRP A 83 -17.72 3.68 -3.48
N PRO A 84 -18.03 3.57 -2.16
CA PRO A 84 -17.05 3.08 -1.18
C PRO A 84 -16.53 1.71 -1.59
N PRO A 85 -15.21 1.48 -1.57
CA PRO A 85 -14.65 0.18 -1.87
C PRO A 85 -15.04 -0.85 -0.79
N ASP A 86 -15.29 -2.08 -1.19
CA ASP A 86 -15.43 -3.19 -0.26
C ASP A 86 -14.10 -3.44 0.43
N THR A 87 -14.11 -3.45 1.75
CA THR A 87 -12.90 -3.67 2.57
C THR A 87 -13.13 -4.79 3.55
N ASP A 88 -12.10 -5.64 3.71
CA ASP A 88 -12.09 -6.71 4.69
C ASP A 88 -11.16 -6.36 5.86
N ASP A 89 -11.50 -6.82 7.08
CA ASP A 89 -10.60 -6.71 8.22
C ASP A 89 -9.38 -7.65 8.04
N ALA A 90 -8.29 -7.10 7.57
CA ALA A 90 -7.01 -7.79 7.38
C ALA A 90 -6.11 -7.80 8.63
N THR A 91 -6.58 -7.35 9.79
CA THR A 91 -5.77 -7.20 11.02
C THR A 91 -5.05 -8.49 11.40
N GLU A 92 -5.73 -9.62 11.38
CA GLU A 92 -5.12 -10.90 11.74
C GLU A 92 -4.12 -11.38 10.67
N ALA A 93 -4.42 -11.18 9.38
CA ALA A 93 -3.50 -11.50 8.29
C ALA A 93 -2.24 -10.63 8.35
N ALA A 94 -2.39 -9.33 8.60
CA ALA A 94 -1.27 -8.40 8.78
C ALA A 94 -0.41 -8.79 9.98
N ARG A 95 -1.01 -9.14 11.12
CA ARG A 95 -0.30 -9.61 12.32
C ARG A 95 0.50 -10.88 12.04
N GLN A 96 -0.04 -11.82 11.28
CA GLN A 96 0.64 -13.04 10.89
C GLN A 96 1.82 -12.76 9.96
N ALA A 97 1.64 -11.88 8.97
CA ALA A 97 2.69 -11.46 8.06
C ALA A 97 3.84 -10.77 8.80
N LEU A 98 3.53 -9.78 9.64
CA LEU A 98 4.53 -9.07 10.45
C LEU A 98 5.26 -10.02 11.43
N SER A 99 4.55 -10.96 12.04
CA SER A 99 5.15 -11.99 12.90
C SER A 99 6.11 -12.89 12.13
N ALA A 100 5.79 -13.26 10.88
CA ALA A 100 6.68 -14.03 10.02
C ALA A 100 7.93 -13.22 9.66
N VAL A 101 7.79 -11.96 9.26
CA VAL A 101 8.91 -11.05 8.99
C VAL A 101 9.84 -10.95 10.20
N TYR A 102 9.30 -10.66 11.38
CA TYR A 102 10.07 -10.53 12.60
C TYR A 102 10.83 -11.82 12.96
N ARG A 103 10.14 -12.98 12.90
CA ARG A 103 10.71 -14.28 13.27
C ARG A 103 11.75 -14.79 12.28
N THR A 104 11.69 -14.36 11.03
CA THR A 104 12.71 -14.68 10.01
C THR A 104 13.90 -13.72 10.03
N GLY A 105 13.94 -12.78 11.00
CA GLY A 105 15.03 -11.83 11.19
C GLY A 105 15.11 -10.75 10.12
N GLN A 106 13.98 -10.47 9.43
CA GLN A 106 13.84 -9.39 8.43
C GLN A 106 14.84 -9.51 7.25
N ARG A 107 15.25 -10.73 6.90
CA ARG A 107 16.30 -10.98 5.89
C ARG A 107 15.78 -11.50 4.57
N PHE A 108 14.51 -11.87 4.49
CA PHE A 108 13.92 -12.50 3.32
C PHE A 108 12.99 -11.56 2.57
N GLY A 109 12.98 -11.68 1.24
CA GLY A 109 12.08 -10.94 0.37
C GLY A 109 10.63 -11.45 0.44
N VAL A 110 9.72 -10.68 -0.17
CA VAL A 110 8.28 -10.93 -0.14
C VAL A 110 7.93 -12.33 -0.62
N SER A 111 8.49 -12.79 -1.74
CA SER A 111 8.21 -14.12 -2.30
C SER A 111 8.49 -15.26 -1.33
N TYR A 112 9.62 -15.19 -0.63
CA TYR A 112 9.97 -16.19 0.39
C TYR A 112 8.97 -16.17 1.56
N LEU A 113 8.60 -14.98 2.03
CA LEU A 113 7.64 -14.82 3.13
C LEU A 113 6.25 -15.34 2.75
N VAL A 114 5.80 -15.08 1.53
CA VAL A 114 4.55 -15.62 0.98
C VAL A 114 4.60 -17.14 0.95
N ASP A 115 5.64 -17.74 0.39
CA ASP A 115 5.80 -19.20 0.32
C ASP A 115 5.90 -19.84 1.71
N HIS A 116 6.55 -19.15 2.66
CA HIS A 116 6.61 -19.56 4.05
C HIS A 116 5.23 -19.55 4.73
N LEU A 117 4.47 -18.48 4.54
CA LEU A 117 3.10 -18.35 5.08
C LEU A 117 2.15 -19.37 4.44
N MET A 118 2.31 -19.63 3.14
CA MET A 118 1.57 -20.67 2.41
C MET A 118 2.01 -22.10 2.76
N GLY A 119 3.08 -22.25 3.55
CA GLY A 119 3.63 -23.55 3.94
C GLY A 119 4.33 -24.31 2.83
N LYS A 120 4.80 -23.61 1.78
CA LYS A 120 5.53 -24.20 0.65
C LYS A 120 7.03 -24.36 0.94
N VAL A 121 7.59 -23.54 1.84
CA VAL A 121 9.01 -23.60 2.21
C VAL A 121 9.17 -24.46 3.44
N PHE A 122 9.93 -25.54 3.32
CA PHE A 122 10.39 -26.35 4.46
C PHE A 122 11.51 -25.62 5.21
N VAL A 123 11.37 -25.53 6.52
CA VAL A 123 12.19 -24.72 7.43
C VAL A 123 13.52 -25.43 7.75
N GLU A 124 14.17 -26.12 6.83
CA GLU A 124 15.48 -26.76 7.09
C GLU A 124 16.60 -25.75 7.38
N HIS A 125 16.45 -24.49 6.95
CA HIS A 125 17.44 -23.43 7.18
C HIS A 125 17.15 -22.56 8.42
N LEU A 126 16.11 -22.83 9.18
CA LEU A 126 15.72 -22.06 10.37
C LEU A 126 15.87 -22.86 11.66
N SER A 127 16.87 -23.72 11.75
CA SER A 127 17.16 -24.55 12.94
C SER A 127 17.36 -23.76 14.24
N HIS A 128 17.45 -22.44 14.19
CA HIS A 128 17.57 -21.55 15.35
C HIS A 128 16.29 -20.81 15.74
N LEU A 129 15.21 -20.96 14.97
CA LEU A 129 13.94 -20.31 15.28
C LEU A 129 12.92 -21.38 15.71
N LYS A 130 12.48 -21.31 16.95
CA LYS A 130 11.44 -22.20 17.52
C LYS A 130 10.29 -22.30 16.52
N GLN A 131 9.89 -23.52 16.18
CA GLN A 131 8.84 -23.88 15.24
C GLN A 131 7.63 -22.93 15.31
N VAL A 132 7.37 -22.21 14.22
CA VAL A 132 6.29 -21.25 14.15
C VAL A 132 4.98 -22.01 14.00
N ARG A 133 4.15 -22.01 15.02
CA ARG A 133 2.77 -22.58 15.04
C ARG A 133 1.78 -21.93 14.06
N ILE A 134 2.25 -20.99 13.22
CA ILE A 134 1.44 -20.25 12.23
C ILE A 134 0.94 -21.16 11.11
N ARG A 135 1.69 -22.20 10.74
CA ARG A 135 1.44 -23.08 9.59
C ARG A 135 0.04 -23.73 9.57
N ASN A 136 -0.49 -24.10 10.71
CA ASN A 136 -1.72 -24.86 10.75
C ASN A 136 -2.99 -23.99 10.77
N LYS A 137 -2.91 -22.75 11.26
CA LYS A 137 -4.05 -21.82 11.27
C LYS A 137 -4.33 -21.21 9.91
N LEU A 138 -3.27 -20.84 9.14
CA LEU A 138 -3.42 -20.31 7.80
C LEU A 138 -3.94 -21.34 6.79
N LYS A 139 -3.42 -22.57 6.83
CA LYS A 139 -3.93 -23.67 5.98
C LYS A 139 -5.41 -23.96 6.18
N LYS A 140 -5.91 -23.81 7.41
CA LYS A 140 -7.33 -24.03 7.70
C LYS A 140 -8.20 -22.91 7.11
N ARG A 141 -7.80 -21.63 7.27
CA ARG A 141 -8.56 -20.48 6.75
C ARG A 141 -8.55 -20.39 5.21
N LEU A 142 -7.41 -20.66 4.56
CA LEU A 142 -7.33 -20.64 3.09
C LEU A 142 -8.15 -21.77 2.42
N ARG A 143 -8.43 -22.86 3.13
CA ARG A 143 -9.33 -23.93 2.65
C ARG A 143 -10.82 -23.61 2.86
N GLU A 144 -11.13 -22.71 3.77
CA GLU A 144 -12.49 -22.28 4.08
C GLU A 144 -12.95 -21.08 3.22
N THR A 145 -12.01 -20.45 2.47
CA THR A 145 -12.26 -19.27 1.60
C THR A 145 -12.20 -19.60 0.09
N MET A 146 -11.91 -20.85 -0.29
CA MET A 146 -12.02 -21.35 -1.66
C MET A 146 -13.22 -22.29 -1.79
#